data_66bdc8f04fd0be97693ace68e0a400f6
#
_entry.id   66bdc8f04fd0be97693ace68e0a400f6
#
_cell.length_a   1.000
_cell.length_b   1.000
_cell.length_c   1.000
_cell.angle_alpha   90.00
_cell.angle_beta   90.00
_cell.angle_gamma   90.00
#
_symmetry.space_group_name_H-M   'P 1'
#
loop_
_entity.id
_entity.type
_entity.pdbx_description
1 polymer ?
#
loop_
_entity_poly.entity_id
_entity_poly.type
_entity_poly.pdbx_seq_one_letter_code
_entity_poly.pdbx_strand_id
1 'polypeptide(L)'
;IKYRNADKLPIRGTSLTLSALASQASIMMPIKKSEKQKKEIRKSAITRNQLIEAARRGDEDAIESLTLEDMDTYTTISKKIQKEDVFSLVDTYFMPYGVECDQYSILGEITECRKVENSRTGEAVWLIGVNCNELYFDVCVNEGDLFGEPLVGRRLKGVIWLQGKINYPEES
;
A
#
# COMPACT_ATOMS: atom_id res chain seq x y z
N ILE A 1 -23.61 -11.76 4.70
CA ILE A 1 -23.16 -12.74 3.68
C ILE A 1 -22.94 -14.04 4.42
N LYS A 2 -23.79 -15.06 4.17
CA LYS A 2 -23.59 -16.39 4.75
C LYS A 2 -22.42 -17.04 4.02
N TYR A 3 -21.36 -17.36 4.79
CA TYR A 3 -20.25 -18.16 4.29
C TYR A 3 -20.77 -19.55 3.91
N ARG A 4 -20.94 -19.83 2.64
CA ARG A 4 -21.36 -21.16 2.16
C ARG A 4 -20.35 -22.28 2.44
N ASN A 5 -19.09 -21.92 2.73
CA ASN A 5 -17.98 -22.86 2.84
C ASN A 5 -17.10 -22.61 4.05
N ALA A 6 -17.67 -22.13 5.17
CA ALA A 6 -16.90 -21.85 6.41
C ALA A 6 -16.09 -23.07 6.90
N ASP A 7 -16.58 -24.29 6.62
CA ASP A 7 -15.95 -25.53 7.06
C ASP A 7 -14.88 -26.06 6.10
N LYS A 8 -14.64 -25.40 4.96
CA LYS A 8 -13.70 -25.84 3.91
C LYS A 8 -12.54 -24.87 3.69
N LEU A 9 -12.25 -24.03 4.64
CA LEU A 9 -11.12 -23.09 4.54
C LEU A 9 -9.78 -23.78 4.87
N PRO A 10 -8.68 -23.44 4.14
CA PRO A 10 -8.60 -22.48 3.04
C PRO A 10 -9.10 -23.06 1.71
N ILE A 11 -9.90 -22.28 0.96
CA ILE A 11 -10.34 -22.65 -0.39
C ILE A 11 -9.20 -22.32 -1.34
N ARG A 12 -8.60 -23.34 -1.95
CA ARG A 12 -7.54 -23.17 -2.97
C ARG A 12 -8.08 -22.45 -4.21
N GLY A 13 -7.28 -21.52 -4.76
CA GLY A 13 -7.67 -20.77 -5.97
C GLY A 13 -8.60 -19.59 -5.70
N THR A 14 -8.88 -19.25 -4.44
CA THR A 14 -9.61 -18.03 -4.09
C THR A 14 -8.73 -16.81 -4.28
N SER A 15 -9.25 -15.78 -4.96
CA SER A 15 -8.61 -14.47 -5.09
C SER A 15 -9.43 -13.37 -4.42
N LEU A 16 -8.81 -12.24 -4.15
CA LEU A 16 -9.44 -11.07 -3.55
C LEU A 16 -9.27 -9.87 -4.48
N THR A 17 -10.38 -9.25 -4.87
CA THR A 17 -10.37 -7.95 -5.54
C THR A 17 -10.59 -6.87 -4.49
N LEU A 18 -9.67 -5.91 -4.43
CA LEU A 18 -9.76 -4.75 -3.53
C LEU A 18 -10.14 -3.50 -4.31
N SER A 19 -11.02 -2.70 -3.74
CA SER A 19 -11.41 -1.39 -4.26
C SER A 19 -11.65 -0.42 -3.11
N ALA A 20 -11.47 0.87 -3.36
CA ALA A 20 -11.61 1.89 -2.33
C ALA A 20 -12.31 3.14 -2.84
N LEU A 21 -12.98 3.83 -1.93
CA LEU A 21 -13.50 5.18 -2.13
C LEU A 21 -12.68 6.15 -1.28
N ALA A 22 -12.16 7.23 -1.88
CA ALA A 22 -11.50 8.30 -1.15
C ALA A 22 -12.45 9.49 -1.01
N SER A 23 -12.61 9.99 0.20
CA SER A 23 -13.34 11.23 0.46
C SER A 23 -12.53 12.46 0.08
N GLN A 24 -11.21 12.37 0.21
CA GLN A 24 -10.25 13.39 -0.19
C GLN A 24 -8.90 12.74 -0.45
N ALA A 25 -8.21 13.20 -1.49
CA ALA A 25 -6.88 12.70 -1.81
C ALA A 25 -5.97 13.80 -2.37
N SER A 26 -4.66 13.61 -2.23
CA SER A 26 -3.63 14.53 -2.71
C SER A 26 -2.59 13.77 -3.53
N ILE A 27 -2.15 14.40 -4.61
CA ILE A 27 -1.09 13.86 -5.45
C ILE A 27 0.25 14.37 -4.97
N MET A 28 1.15 13.45 -4.72
CA MET A 28 2.52 13.73 -4.28
C MET A 28 3.53 13.34 -5.35
N MET A 29 4.62 14.10 -5.41
CA MET A 29 5.70 13.81 -6.35
C MET A 29 6.38 12.48 -6.00
N PRO A 30 6.89 11.75 -7.00
CA PRO A 30 7.65 10.54 -6.76
C PRO A 30 8.96 10.85 -6.02
N ILE A 31 9.42 9.93 -5.19
CA ILE A 31 10.76 10.01 -4.62
C ILE A 31 11.76 9.65 -5.71
N LYS A 32 12.68 10.58 -6.02
CA LYS A 32 13.75 10.32 -6.99
C LYS A 32 14.77 9.37 -6.35
N LYS A 33 14.63 8.07 -6.59
CA LYS A 33 15.65 7.08 -6.24
C LYS A 33 16.57 6.85 -7.43
N SER A 34 17.89 6.90 -7.19
CA SER A 34 18.86 6.49 -8.21
C SER A 34 18.75 4.98 -8.45
N GLU A 35 19.12 4.52 -9.64
CA GLU A 35 19.16 3.07 -9.96
C GLU A 35 20.07 2.29 -9.00
N LYS A 36 21.10 2.94 -8.48
CA LYS A 36 21.99 2.37 -7.46
C LYS A 36 21.23 2.13 -6.14
N GLN A 37 20.46 3.09 -5.69
CA GLN A 37 19.63 2.98 -4.48
C GLN A 37 18.55 1.90 -4.63
N LYS A 38 17.90 1.79 -5.80
CA LYS A 38 16.93 0.72 -6.07
C LYS A 38 17.55 -0.67 -5.98
N LYS A 39 18.76 -0.85 -6.51
CA LYS A 39 19.49 -2.13 -6.42
C LYS A 39 19.90 -2.47 -4.99
N GLU A 40 20.32 -1.48 -4.22
CA GLU A 40 20.67 -1.66 -2.80
C GLU A 40 19.44 -2.05 -1.97
N ILE A 41 18.30 -1.38 -2.15
CA ILE A 41 17.05 -1.70 -1.48
C ILE A 41 16.61 -3.14 -1.79
N ARG A 42 16.68 -3.57 -3.06
CA ARG A 42 16.31 -4.95 -3.44
C ARG A 42 17.25 -5.99 -2.80
N LYS A 43 18.54 -5.72 -2.75
CA LYS A 43 19.50 -6.61 -2.08
C LYS A 43 19.23 -6.71 -0.58
N SER A 44 19.02 -5.57 0.08
CA SER A 44 18.69 -5.52 1.51
C SER A 44 17.40 -6.27 1.81
N ALA A 45 16.35 -6.12 0.98
CA ALA A 45 15.11 -6.85 1.15
C ALA A 45 15.26 -8.36 1.05
N ILE A 46 16.09 -8.86 0.12
CA ILE A 46 16.38 -10.30 -0.02
C ILE A 46 17.10 -10.83 1.22
N THR A 47 18.14 -10.12 1.68
CA THR A 47 18.90 -10.47 2.88
C THR A 47 18.02 -10.48 4.12
N ARG A 48 17.17 -9.44 4.27
CA ARG A 48 16.24 -9.34 5.40
C ARG A 48 15.21 -10.48 5.40
N ASN A 49 14.68 -10.86 4.25
CA ASN A 49 13.76 -12.01 4.16
C ASN A 49 14.44 -13.32 4.59
N GLN A 50 15.70 -13.53 4.21
CA GLN A 50 16.49 -14.69 4.64
C GLN A 50 16.71 -14.69 6.16
N LEU A 51 17.02 -13.54 6.77
CA LEU A 51 17.13 -13.40 8.22
C LEU A 51 15.82 -13.66 8.94
N ILE A 52 14.69 -13.17 8.39
CA ILE A 52 13.35 -13.43 8.95
C ILE A 52 13.02 -14.93 8.93
N GLU A 53 13.36 -15.63 7.85
CA GLU A 53 13.16 -17.08 7.77
C GLU A 53 14.04 -17.86 8.75
N ALA A 54 15.29 -17.42 8.93
CA ALA A 54 16.19 -18.02 9.92
C ALA A 54 15.70 -17.77 11.35
N ALA A 55 15.30 -16.54 11.67
CA ALA A 55 14.75 -16.19 12.97
C ALA A 55 13.47 -16.97 13.31
N ARG A 56 12.59 -17.21 12.33
CA ARG A 56 11.40 -18.08 12.50
C ARG A 56 11.73 -19.53 12.83
N ARG A 57 12.94 -19.98 12.45
CA ARG A 57 13.45 -21.30 12.80
C ARG A 57 14.19 -21.35 14.14
N GLY A 58 14.24 -20.21 14.86
CA GLY A 58 14.87 -20.09 16.17
C GLY A 58 16.37 -19.78 16.14
N ASP A 59 16.88 -19.25 15.04
CA ASP A 59 18.26 -18.81 14.91
C ASP A 59 18.47 -17.51 15.70
N GLU A 60 19.21 -17.59 16.80
CA GLU A 60 19.44 -16.46 17.72
C GLU A 60 20.28 -15.36 17.07
N ASP A 61 21.28 -15.69 16.26
CA ASP A 61 22.11 -14.72 15.55
C ASP A 61 21.29 -13.91 14.53
N ALA A 62 20.32 -14.57 13.87
CA ALA A 62 19.41 -13.90 12.96
C ALA A 62 18.44 -12.96 13.68
N ILE A 63 17.96 -13.33 14.88
CA ILE A 63 17.11 -12.49 15.72
C ILE A 63 17.87 -11.24 16.18
N GLU A 64 19.11 -11.42 16.66
CA GLU A 64 19.96 -10.31 17.09
C GLU A 64 20.29 -9.37 15.94
N SER A 65 20.65 -9.91 14.77
CA SER A 65 20.92 -9.12 13.55
C SER A 65 19.73 -8.29 13.11
N LEU A 66 18.51 -8.83 13.11
CA LEU A 66 17.29 -8.10 12.80
C LEU A 66 17.01 -6.97 13.81
N THR A 67 17.23 -7.25 15.10
CA THR A 67 17.02 -6.27 16.17
C THR A 67 17.97 -5.08 16.02
N LEU A 68 19.25 -5.33 15.75
CA LEU A 68 20.26 -4.28 15.54
C LEU A 68 19.95 -3.47 14.27
N GLU A 69 19.58 -4.12 13.17
CA GLU A 69 19.19 -3.45 11.92
C GLU A 69 17.98 -2.53 12.12
N ASP A 70 16.97 -2.98 12.87
CA ASP A 70 15.77 -2.18 13.17
C ASP A 70 16.11 -0.98 14.07
N MET A 71 16.99 -1.12 15.07
CA MET A 71 17.45 -0.01 15.91
C MET A 71 18.23 1.03 15.12
N ASP A 72 19.13 0.62 14.24
CA ASP A 72 19.91 1.51 13.38
C ASP A 72 19.01 2.26 12.39
N THR A 73 18.06 1.53 11.80
CA THR A 73 17.06 2.09 10.89
C THR A 73 16.20 3.12 11.62
N TYR A 74 15.68 2.81 12.81
CA TYR A 74 14.90 3.73 13.62
C TYR A 74 15.69 5.00 13.96
N THR A 75 16.93 4.85 14.39
CA THR A 75 17.81 5.99 14.75
C THR A 75 18.08 6.89 13.53
N THR A 76 18.33 6.28 12.38
CA THR A 76 18.60 7.01 11.12
C THR A 76 17.37 7.77 10.65
N ILE A 77 16.18 7.11 10.65
CA ILE A 77 14.91 7.73 10.27
C ILE A 77 14.55 8.86 11.23
N SER A 78 14.68 8.65 12.54
CA SER A 78 14.38 9.68 13.54
C SER A 78 15.22 10.96 13.37
N LYS A 79 16.50 10.82 13.03
CA LYS A 79 17.38 11.98 12.72
C LYS A 79 16.98 12.69 11.43
N LYS A 80 16.53 11.95 10.40
CA LYS A 80 16.11 12.52 9.13
C LYS A 80 14.77 13.24 9.22
N ILE A 81 13.79 12.67 9.94
CA ILE A 81 12.47 13.28 10.14
C ILE A 81 12.57 14.67 10.79
N GLN A 82 13.60 14.93 11.61
CA GLN A 82 13.83 16.25 12.19
C GLN A 82 14.26 17.32 11.16
N LYS A 83 14.75 16.92 9.99
CA LYS A 83 15.35 17.81 8.99
C LYS A 83 14.62 17.80 7.65
N GLU A 84 13.87 16.76 7.35
CA GLU A 84 13.24 16.54 6.06
C GLU A 84 11.75 16.21 6.22
N ASP A 85 10.95 16.50 5.21
CA ASP A 85 9.55 16.09 5.18
C ASP A 85 9.44 14.56 5.17
N VAL A 86 8.65 14.02 6.09
CA VAL A 86 8.39 12.57 6.21
C VAL A 86 8.01 11.95 4.88
N PHE A 87 7.23 12.64 4.06
CA PHE A 87 6.78 12.16 2.75
C PHE A 87 7.88 12.13 1.68
N SER A 88 9.05 12.74 1.95
CA SER A 88 10.24 12.59 1.12
C SER A 88 11.04 11.32 1.45
N LEU A 89 10.81 10.75 2.63
CA LEU A 89 11.52 9.58 3.15
C LEU A 89 10.72 8.28 3.00
N VAL A 90 9.39 8.36 3.12
CA VAL A 90 8.49 7.20 3.07
C VAL A 90 7.91 7.08 1.67
N ASP A 91 8.16 5.94 1.02
CA ASP A 91 7.62 5.68 -0.34
C ASP A 91 6.13 5.42 -0.31
N THR A 92 5.74 4.46 0.50
CA THR A 92 4.36 3.97 0.61
C THR A 92 4.06 3.62 2.06
N TYR A 93 2.80 3.77 2.45
CA TYR A 93 2.28 3.25 3.70
C TYR A 93 0.81 2.90 3.59
N PHE A 94 0.39 1.96 4.44
CA PHE A 94 -0.99 1.52 4.57
C PHE A 94 -1.28 1.34 6.06
N MET A 95 -2.08 2.22 6.64
CA MET A 95 -2.33 2.24 8.08
C MET A 95 -3.82 2.40 8.38
N PRO A 96 -4.36 1.72 9.41
CA PRO A 96 -5.71 1.99 9.90
C PRO A 96 -5.89 3.48 10.22
N TYR A 97 -7.07 4.00 9.94
CA TYR A 97 -7.42 5.39 10.20
C TYR A 97 -8.62 5.48 11.13
N GLY A 98 -8.47 6.24 12.22
CA GLY A 98 -9.53 6.39 13.21
C GLY A 98 -9.84 5.11 13.98
N VAL A 99 -11.11 4.95 14.36
CA VAL A 99 -11.64 3.79 15.08
C VAL A 99 -12.45 2.85 14.18
N GLU A 100 -12.69 3.24 12.95
CA GLU A 100 -13.37 2.45 11.94
C GLU A 100 -12.45 1.34 11.42
N CYS A 101 -13.01 0.14 11.28
CA CYS A 101 -12.24 -1.03 10.85
C CYS A 101 -12.03 -1.10 9.32
N ASP A 102 -12.67 -0.23 8.55
CA ASP A 102 -12.69 -0.23 7.08
C ASP A 102 -12.09 1.04 6.45
N GLN A 103 -11.61 1.97 7.30
CA GLN A 103 -10.91 3.17 6.86
C GLN A 103 -9.40 3.05 7.05
N TYR A 104 -8.67 3.52 6.03
CA TYR A 104 -7.22 3.47 6.00
C TYR A 104 -6.62 4.76 5.49
N SER A 105 -5.54 5.21 6.11
CA SER A 105 -4.68 6.25 5.58
C SER A 105 -3.62 5.59 4.71
N ILE A 106 -3.51 6.03 3.47
CA ILE A 106 -2.60 5.44 2.49
C ILE A 106 -1.67 6.47 1.87
N LEU A 107 -0.51 6.00 1.47
CA LEU A 107 0.38 6.61 0.50
C LEU A 107 0.86 5.51 -0.43
N GLY A 108 0.50 5.56 -1.71
CA GLY A 108 0.83 4.51 -2.68
C GLY A 108 1.22 5.08 -4.05
N GLU A 109 1.97 4.32 -4.82
CA GLU A 109 2.36 4.69 -6.19
C GLU A 109 1.19 4.49 -7.14
N ILE A 110 0.95 5.47 -8.01
CA ILE A 110 -0.06 5.41 -9.06
C ILE A 110 0.46 4.54 -10.19
N THR A 111 -0.21 3.43 -10.45
CA THR A 111 0.12 2.49 -11.53
C THR A 111 -0.68 2.75 -12.80
N GLU A 112 -1.90 3.24 -12.63
CA GLU A 112 -2.76 3.69 -13.71
C GLU A 112 -3.73 4.76 -13.23
N CYS A 113 -4.24 5.59 -14.12
CA CYS A 113 -5.26 6.57 -13.81
C CYS A 113 -6.10 6.88 -15.04
N ARG A 114 -7.40 7.06 -14.82
CA ARG A 114 -8.34 7.48 -15.85
C ARG A 114 -9.45 8.33 -15.24
N LYS A 115 -9.88 9.32 -15.99
CA LYS A 115 -11.02 10.17 -15.66
C LYS A 115 -12.28 9.58 -16.32
N VAL A 116 -13.34 9.46 -15.57
CA VAL A 116 -14.65 9.00 -16.04
C VAL A 116 -15.75 9.90 -15.50
N GLU A 117 -16.91 9.89 -16.14
CA GLU A 117 -18.10 10.57 -15.66
C GLU A 117 -19.02 9.57 -14.96
N ASN A 118 -19.52 9.94 -13.78
CA ASN A 118 -20.52 9.16 -13.06
C ASN A 118 -21.84 9.26 -13.83
N SER A 119 -22.31 8.17 -14.38
CA SER A 119 -23.51 8.11 -15.22
C SER A 119 -24.81 8.51 -14.51
N ARG A 120 -24.82 8.57 -13.18
CA ARG A 120 -25.99 8.95 -12.39
C ARG A 120 -25.98 10.41 -11.99
N THR A 121 -24.80 10.94 -11.61
CA THR A 121 -24.68 12.31 -11.09
C THR A 121 -24.12 13.29 -12.12
N GLY A 122 -23.49 12.81 -13.19
CA GLY A 122 -22.76 13.63 -14.15
C GLY A 122 -21.42 14.17 -13.63
N GLU A 123 -21.04 13.80 -12.42
CA GLU A 123 -19.79 14.25 -11.82
C GLU A 123 -18.57 13.53 -12.40
N ALA A 124 -17.51 14.27 -12.59
CA ALA A 124 -16.23 13.69 -12.99
C ALA A 124 -15.55 13.02 -11.81
N VAL A 125 -15.11 11.78 -11.98
CA VAL A 125 -14.38 11.02 -10.98
C VAL A 125 -13.10 10.45 -11.58
N TRP A 126 -12.09 10.30 -10.76
CA TRP A 126 -10.86 9.63 -11.11
C TRP A 126 -10.88 8.20 -10.58
N LEU A 127 -10.57 7.25 -11.47
CA LEU A 127 -10.27 5.86 -11.12
C LEU A 127 -8.77 5.71 -11.19
N ILE A 128 -8.14 5.40 -10.07
CA ILE A 128 -6.70 5.40 -9.89
C ILE A 128 -6.27 4.04 -9.35
N GLY A 129 -5.51 3.29 -10.13
CA GLY A 129 -4.85 2.07 -9.66
C GLY A 129 -3.64 2.44 -8.80
N VAL A 130 -3.56 1.87 -7.61
CA VAL A 130 -2.54 2.18 -6.61
C VAL A 130 -1.80 0.91 -6.19
N ASN A 131 -0.48 1.00 -6.16
CA ASN A 131 0.38 0.03 -5.48
C ASN A 131 0.81 0.62 -4.13
N CYS A 132 0.38 -0.02 -3.06
CA CYS A 132 0.67 0.39 -1.69
C CYS A 132 1.20 -0.81 -0.89
N ASN A 133 2.53 -0.86 -0.64
CA ASN A 133 3.18 -2.00 0.02
C ASN A 133 2.86 -3.35 -0.65
N GLU A 134 2.98 -3.41 -1.98
CA GLU A 134 2.67 -4.59 -2.80
C GLU A 134 1.17 -5.00 -2.82
N LEU A 135 0.31 -4.23 -2.17
CA LEU A 135 -1.13 -4.32 -2.34
C LEU A 135 -1.56 -3.47 -3.54
N TYR A 136 -2.25 -4.10 -4.48
CA TYR A 136 -2.80 -3.45 -5.67
C TYR A 136 -4.30 -3.32 -5.52
N PHE A 137 -4.81 -2.11 -5.65
CA PHE A 137 -6.25 -1.82 -5.59
C PHE A 137 -6.62 -0.54 -6.32
N ASP A 138 -7.89 -0.45 -6.70
CA ASP A 138 -8.44 0.72 -7.34
C ASP A 138 -9.00 1.70 -6.31
N VAL A 139 -8.69 2.98 -6.48
CA VAL A 139 -9.26 4.08 -5.70
C VAL A 139 -10.11 4.95 -6.60
N CYS A 140 -11.37 5.17 -6.22
CA CYS A 140 -12.25 6.15 -6.83
C CYS A 140 -12.30 7.40 -5.97
N VAL A 141 -12.09 8.56 -6.59
CA VAL A 141 -12.15 9.88 -5.93
C VAL A 141 -12.84 10.88 -6.85
N ASN A 142 -13.70 11.74 -6.27
CA ASN A 142 -14.30 12.84 -7.03
C ASN A 142 -13.23 13.83 -7.47
N GLU A 143 -13.37 14.39 -8.68
CA GLU A 143 -12.40 15.36 -9.20
C GLU A 143 -12.24 16.58 -8.27
N GLY A 144 -13.33 17.05 -7.66
CA GLY A 144 -13.32 18.19 -6.73
C GLY A 144 -12.57 17.91 -5.41
N ASP A 145 -12.42 16.63 -5.05
CA ASP A 145 -11.77 16.18 -3.81
C ASP A 145 -10.34 15.67 -4.04
N LEU A 146 -9.85 15.76 -5.28
CA LEU A 146 -8.48 15.39 -5.65
C LEU A 146 -7.59 16.61 -5.82
N PHE A 147 -6.60 16.76 -4.95
CA PHE A 147 -5.61 17.84 -5.03
C PHE A 147 -4.38 17.44 -5.83
N GLY A 148 -4.18 18.09 -6.96
CA GLY A 148 -3.10 17.84 -7.90
C GLY A 148 -3.50 16.92 -9.04
N GLU A 149 -2.62 16.80 -10.01
CA GLU A 149 -2.83 16.04 -11.25
C GLU A 149 -2.37 14.60 -11.07
N PRO A 150 -3.25 13.58 -11.20
CA PRO A 150 -2.85 12.18 -11.12
C PRO A 150 -2.12 11.78 -12.40
N LEU A 151 -0.91 11.28 -12.25
CA LEU A 151 -0.09 10.70 -13.32
C LEU A 151 0.59 9.43 -12.83
N VAL A 152 0.76 8.47 -13.71
CA VAL A 152 1.50 7.23 -13.43
C VAL A 152 2.90 7.54 -12.92
N GLY A 153 3.31 6.87 -11.85
CA GLY A 153 4.58 7.09 -11.15
C GLY A 153 4.57 8.19 -10.10
N ARG A 154 3.52 9.03 -10.04
CA ARG A 154 3.26 9.88 -8.88
C ARG A 154 2.66 9.05 -7.74
N ARG A 155 2.50 9.65 -6.56
CA ARG A 155 1.95 8.98 -5.38
C ARG A 155 0.62 9.59 -5.00
N LEU A 156 -0.34 8.73 -4.66
CA LEU A 156 -1.63 9.11 -4.09
C LEU A 156 -1.56 9.00 -2.57
N LYS A 157 -1.86 10.11 -1.88
CA LYS A 157 -2.05 10.17 -0.43
C LYS A 157 -3.50 10.47 -0.12
N GLY A 158 -4.12 9.70 0.76
CA GLY A 158 -5.52 9.96 1.13
C GLY A 158 -6.01 9.04 2.24
N VAL A 159 -7.23 9.34 2.68
CA VAL A 159 -8.00 8.43 3.54
C VAL A 159 -9.02 7.73 2.66
N ILE A 160 -9.02 6.42 2.71
CA ILE A 160 -9.86 5.56 1.88
C ILE A 160 -10.77 4.68 2.74
N TRP A 161 -11.95 4.41 2.22
CA TRP A 161 -12.82 3.34 2.67
C TRP A 161 -12.59 2.13 1.77
N LEU A 162 -11.93 1.10 2.33
CA LEU A 162 -11.52 -0.08 1.59
C LEU A 162 -12.61 -1.14 1.60
N GLN A 163 -12.84 -1.76 0.46
CA GLN A 163 -13.75 -2.87 0.27
C GLN A 163 -13.06 -4.04 -0.43
N GLY A 164 -13.46 -5.25 -0.08
CA GLY A 164 -12.95 -6.47 -0.67
C GLY A 164 -14.07 -7.36 -1.23
N LYS A 165 -13.86 -7.90 -2.43
CA LYS A 165 -14.69 -8.93 -3.01
C LYS A 165 -13.90 -10.22 -3.11
N ILE A 166 -14.40 -11.29 -2.49
CA ILE A 166 -13.81 -12.62 -2.61
C ILE A 166 -14.32 -13.25 -3.91
N ASN A 167 -13.39 -13.69 -4.75
CA ASN A 167 -13.68 -14.43 -5.97
C ASN A 167 -13.39 -15.91 -5.70
N TYR A 168 -14.43 -16.71 -5.59
CA TYR A 168 -14.30 -18.15 -5.45
C TYR A 168 -13.99 -18.78 -6.82
N PRO A 169 -13.20 -19.87 -6.85
CA PRO A 169 -13.02 -20.63 -8.08
C PRO A 169 -14.38 -21.15 -8.56
N GLU A 170 -14.59 -21.14 -9.86
CA GLU A 170 -15.78 -21.81 -10.46
C GLU A 170 -15.71 -23.30 -10.12
N GLU A 171 -16.81 -23.86 -9.64
CA GLU A 171 -16.93 -25.31 -9.43
C GLU A 171 -16.90 -25.98 -10.81
N SER A 172 -15.80 -26.68 -11.11
CA SER A 172 -15.63 -27.50 -12.31
C SER A 172 -16.29 -28.86 -12.14
#